data_709d85049944e75687ec3853b4c34505
#
_entry.id   709d85049944e75687ec3853b4c34505
#
_cell.length_a   1.000
_cell.length_b   1.000
_cell.length_c   1.000
_cell.angle_alpha   90.00
_cell.angle_beta   90.00
_cell.angle_gamma   90.00
#
_symmetry.space_group_name_H-M   'P 1'
#
loop_
_entity.id
_entity.type
_entity.pdbx_description
1 polymer ?
#
loop_
_entity_poly.entity_id
_entity_poly.type
_entity_poly.pdbx_seq_one_letter_code
_entity_poly.pdbx_strand_id
1 'polypeptide(L)'
;MKKSQSIWQSLAEPQSVASILILYCTVHFLVRLFCTPNFTLDETEQLLFSQSLQWGYRFRHPPLITWLSWATLQGTNDSRDAFFLLKYVLMSAGLIAYFAAARIMIRDTKLAALATFALLTTFVMGYLPHIDLMHTVLLATMLAAFLWAAARVVSKGSMADYLFLGLTIGFGILSKYIFAILPVTFALGIACTPRLRARVKAWPLAGAIVLAALIVAPYAYWSMTHNYSLLSLTERVAQQRGNASGPLGWLEGAGDLVIALIGFVIPAALIFPLLYWRACLPLHGAGEDEDRDWLRVLEIAMIAGMLMMLAAVFFVGAESFKARWMHQVAMPFAIWFFLRVKIAGATERAHKIFALIALVFAIIAAAARVPVYETSGKHCRKCREFWPMKTYAEQLRRAGFDHGTILAPQYDLAGNLHYWFFDSRVVTPDFPRFTFGPPVSGPCLIVWEGDKPLPDEARDYLKNELGGDLSKAVMRGDMEATLYTTKRLNRMNYILLPDGSCK
;
A
#
# COMPACT_ATOMS: atom_id res chain seq x y z
N MET A 1 -8.36 27.75 36.66
CA MET A 1 -8.30 28.11 35.24
C MET A 1 -7.10 27.40 34.61
N LYS A 2 -7.31 26.29 33.85
CA LYS A 2 -6.23 25.69 33.05
C LYS A 2 -5.83 26.70 31.97
N LYS A 3 -4.58 27.18 32.01
CA LYS A 3 -4.00 27.98 30.91
C LYS A 3 -4.23 27.19 29.61
N SER A 4 -4.89 27.82 28.65
CA SER A 4 -4.99 27.30 27.28
C SER A 4 -3.57 26.99 26.80
N GLN A 5 -3.19 25.72 26.79
CA GLN A 5 -1.94 25.31 26.19
C GLN A 5 -2.00 25.65 24.69
N SER A 6 -0.99 26.32 24.18
CA SER A 6 -0.92 26.60 22.75
C SER A 6 -0.85 25.27 21.98
N ILE A 7 -1.45 25.19 20.78
CA ILE A 7 -1.38 24.00 19.88
C ILE A 7 0.08 23.53 19.73
N TRP A 8 1.01 24.47 19.73
CA TRP A 8 2.44 24.17 19.66
C TRP A 8 2.97 23.40 20.89
N GLN A 9 2.44 23.67 22.07
CA GLN A 9 2.79 22.93 23.30
C GLN A 9 2.22 21.50 23.25
N SER A 10 1.07 21.30 22.62
CA SER A 10 0.48 19.98 22.45
C SER A 10 1.36 19.02 21.64
N LEU A 11 2.23 19.51 20.74
CA LEU A 11 3.18 18.67 20.02
C LEU A 11 4.29 18.08 20.91
N ALA A 12 4.43 18.55 22.13
CA ALA A 12 5.31 17.92 23.12
C ALA A 12 4.68 16.68 23.79
N GLU A 13 3.36 16.49 23.63
CA GLU A 13 2.61 15.41 24.25
C GLU A 13 2.34 14.30 23.24
N PRO A 14 2.80 13.05 23.49
CA PRO A 14 2.65 11.96 22.54
C PRO A 14 1.19 11.63 22.20
N GLN A 15 0.29 11.77 23.16
CA GLN A 15 -1.14 11.50 22.97
C GLN A 15 -1.78 12.50 22.00
N SER A 16 -1.41 13.79 22.13
CA SER A 16 -1.89 14.83 21.21
C SER A 16 -1.43 14.60 19.78
N VAL A 17 -0.18 14.17 19.58
CA VAL A 17 0.34 13.86 18.25
C VAL A 17 -0.41 12.65 17.67
N ALA A 18 -0.62 11.58 18.45
CA ALA A 18 -1.38 10.41 18.02
C ALA A 18 -2.82 10.81 17.61
N SER A 19 -3.48 11.66 18.41
CA SER A 19 -4.82 12.16 18.09
C SER A 19 -4.87 12.96 16.79
N ILE A 20 -3.85 13.80 16.51
CA ILE A 20 -3.72 14.56 15.25
C ILE A 20 -3.58 13.59 14.05
N LEU A 21 -2.76 12.55 14.18
CA LEU A 21 -2.57 11.55 13.12
C LEU A 21 -3.84 10.74 12.85
N ILE A 22 -4.56 10.35 13.91
CA ILE A 22 -5.86 9.67 13.78
C ILE A 22 -6.87 10.62 13.12
N LEU A 23 -6.96 11.87 13.56
CA LEU A 23 -7.85 12.88 12.96
C LEU A 23 -7.56 13.07 11.46
N TYR A 24 -6.29 13.17 11.08
CA TYR A 24 -5.88 13.23 9.69
C TYR A 24 -6.45 12.04 8.88
N CYS A 25 -6.22 10.82 9.35
CA CYS A 25 -6.73 9.62 8.68
C CYS A 25 -8.26 9.57 8.65
N THR A 26 -8.93 10.01 9.73
CA THR A 26 -10.40 10.06 9.82
C THR A 26 -10.99 11.03 8.80
N VAL A 27 -10.40 12.23 8.65
CA VAL A 27 -10.84 13.20 7.63
C VAL A 27 -10.73 12.58 6.22
N HIS A 28 -9.62 11.94 5.90
CA HIS A 28 -9.45 11.29 4.61
C HIS A 28 -10.37 10.08 4.40
N PHE A 29 -10.67 9.33 5.45
CA PHE A 29 -11.68 8.28 5.42
C PHE A 29 -13.07 8.84 5.09
N LEU A 30 -13.48 9.92 5.75
CA LEU A 30 -14.76 10.56 5.47
C LEU A 30 -14.82 11.08 4.01
N VAL A 31 -13.75 11.72 3.53
CA VAL A 31 -13.67 12.11 2.11
C VAL A 31 -13.79 10.89 1.19
N ARG A 32 -13.18 9.74 1.55
CA ARG A 32 -13.30 8.51 0.77
C ARG A 32 -14.74 7.99 0.74
N LEU A 33 -15.45 8.03 1.84
CA LEU A 33 -16.85 7.58 1.92
C LEU A 33 -17.78 8.40 1.03
N PHE A 34 -17.58 9.73 1.01
CA PHE A 34 -18.50 10.64 0.30
C PHE A 34 -18.14 10.88 -1.17
N CYS A 35 -16.88 10.71 -1.55
CA CYS A 35 -16.43 11.01 -2.91
C CYS A 35 -16.52 9.82 -3.87
N THR A 36 -16.29 8.57 -3.41
CA THR A 36 -16.12 7.44 -4.34
C THR A 36 -17.07 6.28 -4.01
N PRO A 37 -18.09 6.03 -4.83
CA PRO A 37 -19.02 4.93 -4.59
C PRO A 37 -18.42 3.55 -4.90
N ASN A 38 -17.49 3.46 -5.84
CA ASN A 38 -16.89 2.22 -6.33
C ASN A 38 -15.53 1.94 -5.69
N PHE A 39 -15.04 0.73 -5.93
CA PHE A 39 -13.72 0.26 -5.48
C PHE A 39 -12.65 0.56 -6.54
N THR A 40 -11.44 0.91 -6.08
CA THR A 40 -10.27 1.13 -6.93
C THR A 40 -9.59 -0.20 -7.29
N LEU A 41 -8.53 -0.15 -8.11
CA LEU A 41 -7.88 -1.35 -8.64
C LEU A 41 -7.39 -2.32 -7.56
N ASP A 42 -6.62 -1.82 -6.57
CA ASP A 42 -6.12 -2.68 -5.50
C ASP A 42 -7.28 -3.17 -4.60
N GLU A 43 -8.32 -2.37 -4.43
CA GLU A 43 -9.50 -2.71 -3.63
C GLU A 43 -10.33 -3.82 -4.30
N THR A 44 -10.56 -3.74 -5.62
CA THR A 44 -11.30 -4.77 -6.36
C THR A 44 -10.55 -6.11 -6.40
N GLU A 45 -9.22 -6.08 -6.47
CA GLU A 45 -8.40 -7.30 -6.35
C GLU A 45 -8.63 -7.96 -4.98
N GLN A 46 -8.66 -7.17 -3.89
CA GLN A 46 -8.89 -7.71 -2.56
C GLN A 46 -10.30 -8.26 -2.37
N LEU A 47 -11.32 -7.62 -2.94
CA LEU A 47 -12.69 -8.12 -2.94
C LEU A 47 -12.80 -9.48 -3.63
N LEU A 48 -12.16 -9.63 -4.79
CA LEU A 48 -12.14 -10.90 -5.52
C LEU A 48 -11.46 -12.03 -4.74
N PHE A 49 -10.29 -11.73 -4.15
CA PHE A 49 -9.55 -12.74 -3.41
C PHE A 49 -10.18 -13.08 -2.05
N SER A 50 -10.94 -12.17 -1.47
CA SER A 50 -11.65 -12.41 -0.20
C SER A 50 -12.85 -13.33 -0.29
N GLN A 51 -13.21 -13.84 -1.48
CA GLN A 51 -14.23 -14.90 -1.65
C GLN A 51 -13.82 -16.20 -0.93
N SER A 52 -12.53 -16.45 -0.73
CA SER A 52 -12.04 -17.62 -0.01
C SER A 52 -10.77 -17.33 0.74
N LEU A 53 -10.61 -17.91 1.93
CA LEU A 53 -9.37 -17.81 2.70
C LEU A 53 -8.38 -18.86 2.24
N GLN A 54 -7.24 -18.41 1.67
CA GLN A 54 -6.17 -19.27 1.17
C GLN A 54 -4.81 -18.82 1.73
N TRP A 55 -3.81 -19.73 1.72
CA TRP A 55 -2.46 -19.40 2.13
C TRP A 55 -1.75 -18.43 1.18
N GLY A 56 -2.17 -18.35 -0.08
CA GLY A 56 -1.71 -17.41 -1.09
C GLY A 56 -2.70 -17.30 -2.22
N TYR A 57 -2.65 -16.21 -2.96
CA TYR A 57 -3.62 -15.87 -4.01
C TYR A 57 -2.94 -15.67 -5.37
N ARG A 58 -1.86 -14.93 -5.36
CA ARG A 58 -1.01 -14.73 -6.53
C ARG A 58 0.41 -14.43 -6.08
N PHE A 59 1.37 -14.80 -6.90
CA PHE A 59 2.78 -14.64 -6.52
C PHE A 59 3.24 -13.16 -6.41
N ARG A 60 2.61 -12.26 -7.16
CA ARG A 60 3.01 -10.84 -7.17
C ARG A 60 2.87 -10.15 -5.81
N HIS A 61 1.89 -10.56 -5.03
CA HIS A 61 1.59 -9.97 -3.73
C HIS A 61 1.39 -11.06 -2.68
N PRO A 62 2.18 -11.05 -1.59
CA PRO A 62 1.93 -11.91 -0.45
C PRO A 62 0.56 -11.64 0.19
N PRO A 63 0.00 -12.59 0.97
CA PRO A 63 -1.43 -12.66 1.26
C PRO A 63 -1.93 -11.75 2.39
N LEU A 64 -1.07 -11.05 3.16
CA LEU A 64 -1.48 -10.41 4.41
C LEU A 64 -2.62 -9.40 4.22
N ILE A 65 -2.58 -8.57 3.16
CA ILE A 65 -3.66 -7.59 2.94
C ILE A 65 -4.97 -8.30 2.59
N THR A 66 -4.93 -9.41 1.87
CA THR A 66 -6.11 -10.21 1.53
C THR A 66 -6.71 -10.88 2.75
N TRP A 67 -5.88 -11.42 3.66
CA TRP A 67 -6.35 -11.98 4.93
C TRP A 67 -7.02 -10.93 5.80
N LEU A 68 -6.45 -9.72 5.88
CA LEU A 68 -7.06 -8.60 6.61
C LEU A 68 -8.37 -8.15 5.96
N SER A 69 -8.43 -8.10 4.63
CA SER A 69 -9.64 -7.75 3.89
C SER A 69 -10.74 -8.79 4.10
N TRP A 70 -10.40 -10.08 3.98
CA TRP A 70 -11.31 -11.19 4.26
C TRP A 70 -11.85 -11.13 5.68
N ALA A 71 -10.97 -10.99 6.69
CA ALA A 71 -11.38 -10.91 8.08
C ALA A 71 -12.28 -9.69 8.38
N THR A 72 -12.01 -8.56 7.72
CA THR A 72 -12.84 -7.35 7.85
C THR A 72 -14.23 -7.58 7.27
N LEU A 73 -14.33 -8.13 6.06
CA LEU A 73 -15.62 -8.41 5.41
C LEU A 73 -16.44 -9.42 6.21
N GLN A 74 -15.85 -10.55 6.58
CA GLN A 74 -16.53 -11.58 7.39
C GLN A 74 -16.98 -11.04 8.75
N GLY A 75 -16.14 -10.23 9.42
CA GLY A 75 -16.47 -9.67 10.74
C GLY A 75 -17.50 -8.54 10.72
N THR A 76 -17.84 -7.99 9.56
CA THR A 76 -18.73 -6.82 9.41
C THR A 76 -19.89 -7.02 8.46
N ASN A 77 -20.23 -8.28 8.13
CA ASN A 77 -21.26 -8.65 7.16
C ASN A 77 -21.10 -7.86 5.85
N ASP A 78 -19.91 -7.98 5.24
CA ASP A 78 -19.57 -7.43 3.94
C ASP A 78 -19.71 -5.89 3.83
N SER A 79 -19.46 -5.20 4.94
CA SER A 79 -19.58 -3.75 4.98
C SER A 79 -18.50 -3.05 4.13
N ARG A 80 -18.93 -2.30 3.10
CA ARG A 80 -18.08 -1.43 2.30
C ARG A 80 -17.32 -0.41 3.15
N ASP A 81 -18.01 0.19 4.09
CA ASP A 81 -17.45 1.26 4.91
C ASP A 81 -16.37 0.72 5.86
N ALA A 82 -16.57 -0.50 6.39
CA ALA A 82 -15.56 -1.20 7.18
C ALA A 82 -14.33 -1.59 6.32
N PHE A 83 -14.55 -2.04 5.08
CA PHE A 83 -13.48 -2.34 4.14
C PHE A 83 -12.64 -1.08 3.82
N PHE A 84 -13.27 0.07 3.59
CA PHE A 84 -12.55 1.33 3.42
C PHE A 84 -11.84 1.77 4.71
N LEU A 85 -12.47 1.58 5.87
CA LEU A 85 -11.88 1.90 7.17
C LEU A 85 -10.59 1.13 7.43
N LEU A 86 -10.50 -0.13 7.00
CA LEU A 86 -9.30 -0.96 7.16
C LEU A 86 -8.03 -0.23 6.69
N LYS A 87 -8.07 0.39 5.50
CA LYS A 87 -6.94 1.15 4.95
C LYS A 87 -6.51 2.30 5.87
N TYR A 88 -7.46 3.05 6.40
CA TYR A 88 -7.18 4.21 7.27
C TYR A 88 -6.77 3.82 8.68
N VAL A 89 -7.22 2.68 9.18
CA VAL A 89 -6.72 2.07 10.43
C VAL A 89 -5.25 1.67 10.25
N LEU A 90 -4.91 1.00 9.15
CA LEU A 90 -3.52 0.66 8.83
C LEU A 90 -2.64 1.90 8.69
N MET A 91 -3.10 2.94 7.99
CA MET A 91 -2.37 4.21 7.87
C MET A 91 -2.15 4.88 9.23
N SER A 92 -3.19 4.95 10.07
CA SER A 92 -3.07 5.51 11.42
C SER A 92 -2.05 4.74 12.25
N ALA A 93 -2.13 3.40 12.25
CA ALA A 93 -1.19 2.54 12.94
C ALA A 93 0.24 2.74 12.45
N GLY A 94 0.44 2.84 11.13
CA GLY A 94 1.74 3.10 10.51
C GLY A 94 2.34 4.45 10.90
N LEU A 95 1.54 5.52 10.84
CA LEU A 95 2.00 6.87 11.24
C LEU A 95 2.32 6.94 12.74
N ILE A 96 1.53 6.30 13.60
CA ILE A 96 1.79 6.23 15.04
C ILE A 96 3.05 5.40 15.32
N ALA A 97 3.24 4.27 14.64
CA ALA A 97 4.44 3.46 14.75
C ALA A 97 5.69 4.22 14.30
N TYR A 98 5.59 4.98 13.21
CA TYR A 98 6.68 5.84 12.72
C TYR A 98 7.03 6.93 13.72
N PHE A 99 6.03 7.60 14.28
CA PHE A 99 6.22 8.58 15.34
C PHE A 99 6.87 7.96 16.58
N ALA A 100 6.46 6.76 16.98
CA ALA A 100 7.05 6.05 18.11
C ALA A 100 8.52 5.67 17.85
N ALA A 101 8.87 5.25 16.62
CA ALA A 101 10.26 5.04 16.19
C ALA A 101 11.07 6.33 16.24
N ALA A 102 10.53 7.41 15.67
CA ALA A 102 11.16 8.72 15.65
C ALA A 102 11.44 9.24 17.07
N ARG A 103 10.50 9.04 18.01
CA ARG A 103 10.68 9.44 19.43
C ARG A 103 11.85 8.72 20.11
N ILE A 104 12.07 7.46 19.79
CA ILE A 104 13.18 6.70 20.37
C ILE A 104 14.51 7.15 19.77
N MET A 105 14.55 7.36 18.45
CA MET A 105 15.80 7.71 17.76
C MET A 105 16.18 9.17 17.95
N ILE A 106 15.22 10.11 17.86
CA ILE A 106 15.47 11.56 17.96
C ILE A 106 15.51 12.01 19.42
N ARG A 107 14.75 11.37 20.32
CA ARG A 107 14.65 11.70 21.76
C ARG A 107 14.13 13.13 22.03
N ASP A 108 13.41 13.68 21.08
CA ASP A 108 12.67 14.95 21.18
C ASP A 108 11.30 14.73 20.55
N THR A 109 10.23 14.89 21.35
CA THR A 109 8.86 14.59 20.92
C THR A 109 8.37 15.55 19.83
N LYS A 110 8.74 16.84 19.89
CA LYS A 110 8.37 17.81 18.87
C LYS A 110 9.04 17.51 17.53
N LEU A 111 10.35 17.24 17.55
CA LEU A 111 11.09 16.89 16.33
C LEU A 111 10.62 15.56 15.75
N ALA A 112 10.28 14.59 16.60
CA ALA A 112 9.68 13.33 16.16
C ALA A 112 8.31 13.53 15.50
N ALA A 113 7.48 14.43 16.04
CA ALA A 113 6.21 14.82 15.43
C ALA A 113 6.44 15.48 14.05
N LEU A 114 7.38 16.42 13.95
CA LEU A 114 7.72 17.08 12.69
C LEU A 114 8.28 16.08 11.66
N ALA A 115 9.11 15.12 12.09
CA ALA A 115 9.59 14.03 11.22
C ALA A 115 8.43 13.19 10.66
N THR A 116 7.41 12.92 11.48
CA THR A 116 6.21 12.18 11.04
C THR A 116 5.36 13.03 10.09
N PHE A 117 5.17 14.30 10.39
CA PHE A 117 4.42 15.23 9.52
C PHE A 117 5.13 15.47 8.19
N ALA A 118 6.46 15.33 8.13
CA ALA A 118 7.21 15.43 6.88
C ALA A 118 6.81 14.35 5.88
N LEU A 119 6.42 13.15 6.32
CA LEU A 119 5.86 12.13 5.43
C LEU A 119 4.59 12.62 4.74
N LEU A 120 3.72 13.34 5.48
CA LEU A 120 2.46 13.86 4.95
C LEU A 120 2.64 14.96 3.91
N THR A 121 3.81 15.61 3.88
CA THR A 121 4.13 16.61 2.85
C THR A 121 4.62 15.98 1.54
N THR A 122 4.90 14.68 1.50
CA THR A 122 5.30 13.99 0.28
C THR A 122 4.06 13.50 -0.50
N PHE A 123 4.14 13.56 -1.83
CA PHE A 123 3.04 13.10 -2.67
C PHE A 123 2.75 11.60 -2.46
N VAL A 124 3.80 10.81 -2.25
CA VAL A 124 3.70 9.34 -2.12
C VAL A 124 3.03 8.91 -0.81
N MET A 125 3.25 9.64 0.29
CA MET A 125 2.69 9.30 1.60
C MET A 125 1.46 10.14 1.96
N GLY A 126 1.41 11.40 1.52
CA GLY A 126 0.34 12.34 1.89
C GLY A 126 -0.85 12.34 0.94
N TYR A 127 -0.72 11.83 -0.31
CA TYR A 127 -1.80 11.91 -1.31
C TYR A 127 -2.13 10.56 -1.97
N LEU A 128 -1.15 9.85 -2.54
CA LEU A 128 -1.42 8.62 -3.31
C LEU A 128 -2.16 7.52 -2.52
N PRO A 129 -1.89 7.29 -1.22
CA PRO A 129 -2.58 6.24 -0.44
C PRO A 129 -4.09 6.47 -0.33
N HIS A 130 -4.53 7.71 -0.46
CA HIS A 130 -5.94 8.06 -0.37
C HIS A 130 -6.72 7.78 -1.66
N ILE A 131 -6.03 7.60 -2.79
CA ILE A 131 -6.66 7.28 -4.08
C ILE A 131 -6.76 5.76 -4.23
N ASP A 132 -5.66 5.03 -3.99
CA ASP A 132 -5.54 3.58 -4.20
C ASP A 132 -4.46 3.01 -3.26
N LEU A 133 -3.68 2.03 -3.69
CA LEU A 133 -2.44 1.55 -3.08
C LEU A 133 -2.61 0.78 -1.77
N MET A 134 -3.62 -0.07 -1.65
CA MET A 134 -3.87 -0.87 -0.44
C MET A 134 -2.65 -1.69 0.02
N HIS A 135 -2.00 -2.38 -0.93
CA HIS A 135 -0.76 -3.13 -0.66
C HIS A 135 0.40 -2.25 -0.20
N THR A 136 0.49 -1.01 -0.71
CA THR A 136 1.57 -0.09 -0.36
C THR A 136 1.34 0.56 1.00
N VAL A 137 0.09 0.80 1.36
CA VAL A 137 -0.29 1.25 2.71
C VAL A 137 0.13 0.21 3.75
N LEU A 138 -0.17 -1.06 3.53
CA LEU A 138 0.26 -2.13 4.44
C LEU A 138 1.78 -2.22 4.52
N LEU A 139 2.49 -2.14 3.38
CA LEU A 139 3.95 -2.10 3.36
C LEU A 139 4.51 -0.95 4.22
N ALA A 140 4.02 0.28 4.01
CA ALA A 140 4.46 1.45 4.77
C ALA A 140 4.18 1.28 6.27
N THR A 141 3.02 0.73 6.64
CA THR A 141 2.68 0.39 8.02
C THR A 141 3.67 -0.59 8.63
N MET A 142 4.00 -1.66 7.91
CA MET A 142 4.95 -2.67 8.39
C MET A 142 6.38 -2.16 8.46
N LEU A 143 6.82 -1.31 7.53
CA LEU A 143 8.13 -0.64 7.59
C LEU A 143 8.23 0.28 8.81
N ALA A 144 7.19 1.05 9.10
CA ALA A 144 7.12 1.90 10.30
C ALA A 144 7.13 1.07 11.59
N ALA A 145 6.36 -0.01 11.64
CA ALA A 145 6.33 -0.93 12.76
C ALA A 145 7.71 -1.61 12.98
N PHE A 146 8.39 -1.97 11.90
CA PHE A 146 9.75 -2.50 11.96
C PHE A 146 10.73 -1.48 12.53
N LEU A 147 10.73 -0.22 12.04
CA LEU A 147 11.59 0.83 12.58
C LEU A 147 11.36 1.02 14.09
N TRP A 148 10.10 0.98 14.52
CA TRP A 148 9.76 1.07 15.93
C TRP A 148 10.25 -0.15 16.71
N ALA A 149 10.01 -1.37 16.24
CA ALA A 149 10.46 -2.60 16.88
C ALA A 149 11.99 -2.65 16.98
N ALA A 150 12.70 -2.32 15.90
CA ALA A 150 14.15 -2.27 15.87
C ALA A 150 14.74 -1.23 16.85
N ALA A 151 14.14 -0.01 16.87
CA ALA A 151 14.53 1.02 17.84
C ALA A 151 14.31 0.56 19.30
N ARG A 152 13.22 -0.16 19.60
CA ARG A 152 12.95 -0.73 20.93
C ARG A 152 13.94 -1.80 21.31
N VAL A 153 14.30 -2.69 20.38
CA VAL A 153 15.33 -3.73 20.62
C VAL A 153 16.64 -3.09 21.04
N VAL A 154 17.08 -2.06 20.32
CA VAL A 154 18.33 -1.35 20.62
C VAL A 154 18.24 -0.55 21.92
N SER A 155 17.10 0.06 22.24
CA SER A 155 16.96 0.96 23.42
C SER A 155 16.62 0.21 24.71
N LYS A 156 15.77 -0.84 24.65
CA LYS A 156 15.27 -1.60 25.82
C LYS A 156 15.76 -3.06 25.82
N GLY A 157 15.67 -3.75 24.69
CA GLY A 157 16.15 -5.13 24.52
C GLY A 157 15.46 -6.15 25.40
N SER A 158 14.15 -5.95 25.73
CA SER A 158 13.35 -6.94 26.44
C SER A 158 12.92 -8.06 25.49
N MET A 159 12.53 -9.23 26.01
CA MET A 159 12.01 -10.33 25.20
C MET A 159 10.79 -9.90 24.36
N ALA A 160 9.90 -9.10 24.92
CA ALA A 160 8.75 -8.57 24.19
C ALA A 160 9.15 -7.69 22.98
N ASP A 161 10.27 -6.96 23.07
CA ASP A 161 10.77 -6.16 21.96
C ASP A 161 11.29 -7.04 20.81
N TYR A 162 11.95 -8.16 21.12
CA TYR A 162 12.39 -9.14 20.12
C TYR A 162 11.22 -9.90 19.51
N LEU A 163 10.22 -10.29 20.30
CA LEU A 163 9.00 -10.89 19.77
C LEU A 163 8.28 -9.91 18.81
N PHE A 164 8.17 -8.64 19.19
CA PHE A 164 7.60 -7.61 18.33
C PHE A 164 8.41 -7.43 17.04
N LEU A 165 9.75 -7.49 17.11
CA LEU A 165 10.61 -7.47 15.93
C LEU A 165 10.34 -8.67 15.01
N GLY A 166 10.24 -9.87 15.56
CA GLY A 166 9.91 -11.08 14.80
C GLY A 166 8.55 -11.01 14.11
N LEU A 167 7.52 -10.52 14.82
CA LEU A 167 6.19 -10.29 14.26
C LEU A 167 6.23 -9.29 13.11
N THR A 168 6.93 -8.15 13.29
CA THR A 168 7.00 -7.12 12.25
C THR A 168 7.77 -7.59 11.02
N ILE A 169 8.83 -8.41 11.18
CA ILE A 169 9.55 -8.98 10.04
C ILE A 169 8.67 -10.00 9.31
N GLY A 170 8.04 -10.94 10.02
CA GLY A 170 7.19 -11.97 9.42
C GLY A 170 6.02 -11.39 8.65
N PHE A 171 5.22 -10.55 9.30
CA PHE A 171 4.08 -9.89 8.65
C PHE A 171 4.53 -8.85 7.60
N GLY A 172 5.68 -8.23 7.78
CA GLY A 172 6.27 -7.33 6.79
C GLY A 172 6.58 -8.04 5.47
N ILE A 173 7.20 -9.22 5.52
CA ILE A 173 7.44 -10.05 4.33
C ILE A 173 6.11 -10.48 3.69
N LEU A 174 5.11 -10.83 4.50
CA LEU A 174 3.77 -11.17 4.02
C LEU A 174 2.97 -9.94 3.50
N SER A 175 3.45 -8.71 3.70
CA SER A 175 2.88 -7.51 3.09
C SER A 175 3.37 -7.29 1.65
N LYS A 176 4.68 -7.31 1.46
CA LYS A 176 5.39 -7.27 0.16
C LYS A 176 6.81 -7.80 0.31
N TYR A 177 7.33 -8.53 -0.67
CA TYR A 177 8.71 -9.05 -0.66
C TYR A 177 9.77 -7.96 -0.51
N ILE A 178 9.54 -6.80 -1.13
CA ILE A 178 10.46 -5.66 -1.11
C ILE A 178 10.66 -5.10 0.31
N PHE A 179 9.77 -5.42 1.26
CA PHE A 179 9.92 -5.10 2.66
C PHE A 179 11.27 -5.55 3.22
N ALA A 180 11.78 -6.72 2.78
CA ALA A 180 13.01 -7.32 3.30
C ALA A 180 14.25 -6.40 3.16
N ILE A 181 14.25 -5.45 2.24
CA ILE A 181 15.37 -4.53 2.01
C ILE A 181 15.66 -3.71 3.27
N LEU A 182 14.65 -3.08 3.88
CA LEU A 182 14.87 -2.23 5.06
C LEU A 182 15.41 -3.00 6.27
N PRO A 183 14.86 -4.16 6.69
CA PRO A 183 15.42 -4.96 7.77
C PRO A 183 16.89 -5.36 7.56
N VAL A 184 17.24 -5.78 6.34
CA VAL A 184 18.62 -6.19 6.01
C VAL A 184 19.56 -4.99 6.07
N THR A 185 19.21 -3.87 5.46
CA THR A 185 20.06 -2.69 5.42
C THR A 185 20.14 -1.97 6.75
N PHE A 186 19.07 -2.00 7.54
CA PHE A 186 19.06 -1.47 8.91
C PHE A 186 19.94 -2.32 9.84
N ALA A 187 19.87 -3.67 9.71
CA ALA A 187 20.73 -4.58 10.45
C ALA A 187 22.22 -4.32 10.10
N LEU A 188 22.54 -4.05 8.84
CA LEU A 188 23.89 -3.64 8.42
C LEU A 188 24.30 -2.33 9.12
N GLY A 189 23.42 -1.32 9.18
CA GLY A 189 23.66 -0.08 9.89
C GLY A 189 23.96 -0.30 11.37
N ILE A 190 23.19 -1.16 12.06
CA ILE A 190 23.45 -1.54 13.45
C ILE A 190 24.79 -2.28 13.59
N ALA A 191 25.08 -3.23 12.69
CA ALA A 191 26.34 -3.99 12.71
C ALA A 191 27.58 -3.08 12.56
N CYS A 192 27.46 -2.03 11.75
CA CYS A 192 28.52 -1.03 11.53
C CYS A 192 28.60 0.04 12.62
N THR A 193 27.72 0.02 13.64
CA THR A 193 27.68 0.99 14.75
C THR A 193 27.93 0.26 16.07
N PRO A 194 29.20 0.17 16.55
CA PRO A 194 29.61 -0.71 17.66
C PRO A 194 28.81 -0.49 18.95
N ARG A 195 28.51 0.77 19.32
CA ARG A 195 27.75 1.08 20.54
C ARG A 195 26.33 0.52 20.50
N LEU A 196 25.62 0.65 19.35
CA LEU A 196 24.26 0.13 19.22
C LEU A 196 24.26 -1.37 19.03
N ARG A 197 25.23 -1.92 18.28
CA ARG A 197 25.40 -3.37 18.12
C ARG A 197 25.58 -4.08 19.46
N ALA A 198 26.34 -3.52 20.40
CA ALA A 198 26.58 -4.10 21.72
C ALA A 198 25.30 -4.24 22.57
N ARG A 199 24.25 -3.49 22.25
CA ARG A 199 22.94 -3.59 22.94
C ARG A 199 22.07 -4.72 22.41
N VAL A 200 22.36 -5.27 21.22
CA VAL A 200 21.56 -6.32 20.59
C VAL A 200 22.03 -7.70 21.09
N LYS A 201 21.10 -8.46 21.65
CA LYS A 201 21.38 -9.80 22.20
C LYS A 201 21.15 -10.87 21.12
N ALA A 202 22.14 -11.73 20.89
CA ALA A 202 22.11 -12.71 19.79
C ALA A 202 20.99 -13.75 19.94
N TRP A 203 20.78 -14.33 21.12
CA TRP A 203 19.77 -15.37 21.33
C TRP A 203 18.33 -14.89 21.13
N PRO A 204 17.88 -13.78 21.73
CA PRO A 204 16.54 -13.25 21.45
C PRO A 204 16.38 -12.81 19.98
N LEU A 205 17.44 -12.33 19.33
CA LEU A 205 17.40 -12.01 17.90
C LEU A 205 17.19 -13.27 17.06
N ALA A 206 17.90 -14.37 17.37
CA ALA A 206 17.66 -15.66 16.71
C ALA A 206 16.19 -16.11 16.88
N GLY A 207 15.63 -15.97 18.09
CA GLY A 207 14.22 -16.24 18.36
C GLY A 207 13.27 -15.38 17.53
N ALA A 208 13.57 -14.09 17.35
CA ALA A 208 12.80 -13.20 16.49
C ALA A 208 12.83 -13.64 15.00
N ILE A 209 13.99 -14.07 14.51
CA ILE A 209 14.16 -14.58 13.14
C ILE A 209 13.37 -15.90 12.95
N VAL A 210 13.44 -16.81 13.92
CA VAL A 210 12.67 -18.07 13.89
C VAL A 210 11.16 -17.76 13.88
N LEU A 211 10.70 -16.84 14.72
CA LEU A 211 9.29 -16.42 14.72
C LEU A 211 8.87 -15.85 13.37
N ALA A 212 9.69 -14.99 12.78
CA ALA A 212 9.41 -14.44 11.45
C ALA A 212 9.35 -15.55 10.39
N ALA A 213 10.27 -16.51 10.43
CA ALA A 213 10.27 -17.65 9.51
C ALA A 213 9.02 -18.53 9.66
N LEU A 214 8.58 -18.79 10.91
CA LEU A 214 7.34 -19.55 11.18
C LEU A 214 6.09 -18.84 10.65
N ILE A 215 6.02 -17.50 10.75
CA ILE A 215 4.91 -16.72 10.20
C ILE A 215 4.86 -16.79 8.66
N VAL A 216 6.02 -16.79 8.01
CA VAL A 216 6.12 -16.82 6.54
C VAL A 216 5.99 -18.26 5.99
N ALA A 217 6.31 -19.27 6.78
CA ALA A 217 6.39 -20.67 6.34
C ALA A 217 5.14 -21.21 5.61
N PRO A 218 3.89 -20.96 6.06
CA PRO A 218 2.70 -21.45 5.36
C PRO A 218 2.58 -20.88 3.94
N TYR A 219 2.86 -19.58 3.78
CA TYR A 219 2.85 -18.95 2.46
C TYR A 219 4.03 -19.43 1.58
N ALA A 220 5.21 -19.59 2.16
CA ALA A 220 6.37 -20.12 1.43
C ALA A 220 6.09 -21.54 0.90
N TYR A 221 5.51 -22.42 1.74
CA TYR A 221 5.09 -23.75 1.33
C TYR A 221 4.06 -23.70 0.20
N TRP A 222 3.02 -22.88 0.35
CA TRP A 222 2.02 -22.68 -0.72
C TRP A 222 2.68 -22.21 -2.03
N SER A 223 3.60 -21.25 -1.96
CA SER A 223 4.31 -20.72 -3.13
C SER A 223 5.10 -21.82 -3.86
N MET A 224 5.78 -22.68 -3.11
CA MET A 224 6.56 -23.79 -3.67
C MET A 224 5.66 -24.85 -4.34
N THR A 225 4.53 -25.19 -3.72
CA THR A 225 3.60 -26.21 -4.26
C THR A 225 2.83 -25.74 -5.49
N HIS A 226 2.69 -24.42 -5.68
CA HIS A 226 2.03 -23.82 -6.85
C HIS A 226 3.01 -23.39 -7.95
N ASN A 227 4.24 -23.93 -7.94
CA ASN A 227 5.28 -23.63 -8.94
C ASN A 227 5.62 -22.13 -9.08
N TYR A 228 5.55 -21.39 -7.97
CA TYR A 228 6.05 -20.02 -7.90
C TYR A 228 7.48 -20.02 -7.38
N SER A 229 8.44 -19.61 -8.20
CA SER A 229 9.84 -19.48 -7.80
C SER A 229 10.27 -18.02 -7.69
N LEU A 230 11.33 -17.75 -6.92
CA LEU A 230 11.96 -16.43 -6.90
C LEU A 230 12.46 -16.02 -8.30
N LEU A 231 12.84 -17.01 -9.15
CA LEU A 231 13.20 -16.78 -10.55
C LEU A 231 12.03 -16.18 -11.34
N SER A 232 10.80 -16.55 -11.06
CA SER A 232 9.64 -15.94 -11.72
C SER A 232 9.41 -14.47 -11.34
N LEU A 233 9.94 -13.98 -10.20
CA LEU A 233 9.99 -12.56 -9.88
C LEU A 233 11.01 -11.82 -10.73
N THR A 234 12.21 -12.39 -10.91
CA THR A 234 13.25 -11.78 -11.72
C THR A 234 12.84 -11.74 -13.20
N GLU A 235 12.20 -12.78 -13.71
CA GLU A 235 11.64 -12.82 -15.07
C GLU A 235 10.58 -11.73 -15.28
N ARG A 236 9.72 -11.48 -14.28
CA ARG A 236 8.70 -10.42 -14.37
C ARG A 236 9.28 -9.02 -14.24
N VAL A 237 10.31 -8.82 -13.41
CA VAL A 237 11.05 -7.57 -13.39
C VAL A 237 11.74 -7.36 -14.75
N ALA A 238 12.27 -8.43 -15.34
CA ALA A 238 12.84 -8.42 -16.67
C ALA A 238 11.79 -8.18 -17.78
N GLN A 239 10.53 -8.62 -17.61
CA GLN A 239 9.42 -8.32 -18.55
C GLN A 239 8.97 -6.86 -18.50
N GLN A 240 9.34 -6.09 -17.46
CA GLN A 240 9.18 -4.63 -17.41
C GLN A 240 10.35 -3.91 -18.08
N ARG A 241 11.19 -4.64 -18.83
CA ARG A 241 12.25 -4.03 -19.64
C ARG A 241 11.61 -3.11 -20.68
N GLY A 242 12.15 -1.91 -20.79
CA GLY A 242 11.93 -1.05 -21.93
C GLY A 242 12.56 -1.68 -23.20
N ASN A 243 12.50 -0.98 -24.29
CA ASN A 243 13.09 -1.46 -25.57
C ASN A 243 14.63 -1.36 -25.59
N ALA A 244 15.26 -0.83 -24.54
CA ALA A 244 16.71 -0.66 -24.47
C ALA A 244 17.36 -1.89 -23.80
N SER A 245 18.38 -2.42 -24.44
CA SER A 245 19.20 -3.53 -23.92
C SER A 245 20.65 -3.09 -23.74
N GLY A 246 21.37 -3.73 -22.79
CA GLY A 246 22.77 -3.43 -22.52
C GLY A 246 23.03 -2.13 -21.74
N PRO A 247 24.15 -1.41 -21.99
CA PRO A 247 24.54 -0.25 -21.19
C PRO A 247 23.52 0.90 -21.19
N LEU A 248 22.76 1.06 -22.26
CA LEU A 248 21.72 2.09 -22.36
C LEU A 248 20.55 1.79 -21.42
N GLY A 249 20.10 0.52 -21.33
CA GLY A 249 19.07 0.10 -20.38
C GLY A 249 19.52 0.27 -18.92
N TRP A 250 20.79 0.07 -18.62
CA TRP A 250 21.33 0.34 -17.27
C TRP A 250 21.28 1.83 -16.91
N LEU A 251 21.60 2.72 -17.85
CA LEU A 251 21.51 4.16 -17.66
C LEU A 251 20.05 4.61 -17.47
N GLU A 252 19.14 4.09 -18.25
CA GLU A 252 17.69 4.35 -18.11
C GLU A 252 17.18 3.88 -16.74
N GLY A 253 17.48 2.64 -16.34
CA GLY A 253 17.08 2.10 -15.05
C GLY A 253 17.68 2.86 -13.87
N ALA A 254 18.96 3.25 -13.94
CA ALA A 254 19.59 4.07 -12.91
C ALA A 254 19.00 5.48 -12.84
N GLY A 255 18.71 6.09 -14.00
CA GLY A 255 18.02 7.39 -14.08
C GLY A 255 16.62 7.34 -13.48
N ASP A 256 15.82 6.34 -13.86
CA ASP A 256 14.47 6.12 -13.31
C ASP A 256 14.49 5.89 -11.81
N LEU A 257 15.48 5.15 -11.29
CA LEU A 257 15.66 4.95 -9.86
C LEU A 257 15.91 6.26 -9.11
N VAL A 258 16.77 7.14 -9.66
CA VAL A 258 17.02 8.48 -9.09
C VAL A 258 15.75 9.35 -9.13
N ILE A 259 15.06 9.36 -10.27
CA ILE A 259 13.79 10.08 -10.43
C ILE A 259 12.75 9.57 -9.45
N ALA A 260 12.64 8.25 -9.27
CA ALA A 260 11.73 7.65 -8.31
C ALA A 260 12.05 8.05 -6.85
N LEU A 261 13.33 8.12 -6.48
CA LEU A 261 13.74 8.57 -5.16
C LEU A 261 13.41 10.05 -4.95
N ILE A 262 13.73 10.91 -5.91
CA ILE A 262 13.38 12.34 -5.88
C ILE A 262 11.87 12.49 -5.77
N GLY A 263 11.10 11.75 -6.58
CA GLY A 263 9.65 11.75 -6.55
C GLY A 263 9.05 11.29 -5.21
N PHE A 264 9.77 10.45 -4.46
CA PHE A 264 9.34 10.05 -3.11
C PHE A 264 9.52 11.17 -2.09
N VAL A 265 10.67 11.86 -2.08
CA VAL A 265 11.01 12.82 -1.04
C VAL A 265 10.50 14.23 -1.30
N ILE A 266 10.14 14.56 -2.54
CA ILE A 266 9.57 15.87 -2.91
C ILE A 266 8.08 15.96 -2.47
N PRO A 267 7.56 17.11 -1.99
CA PRO A 267 8.23 18.40 -1.85
C PRO A 267 9.01 18.60 -0.54
N ALA A 268 9.01 17.64 0.40
CA ALA A 268 9.73 17.76 1.67
C ALA A 268 11.19 18.19 1.47
N ALA A 269 11.87 17.56 0.49
CA ALA A 269 13.27 17.88 0.17
C ALA A 269 13.50 19.31 -0.32
N LEU A 270 12.48 19.99 -0.86
CA LEU A 270 12.55 21.41 -1.24
C LEU A 270 12.31 22.33 -0.03
N ILE A 271 11.43 21.93 0.87
CA ILE A 271 11.10 22.72 2.08
C ILE A 271 12.26 22.72 3.07
N PHE A 272 12.94 21.59 3.20
CA PHE A 272 14.00 21.40 4.21
C PHE A 272 15.15 22.40 4.10
N PRO A 273 15.79 22.64 2.94
CA PRO A 273 16.85 23.64 2.82
C PRO A 273 16.40 25.06 3.15
N LEU A 274 15.14 25.40 2.81
CA LEU A 274 14.60 26.73 3.06
C LEU A 274 14.42 27.03 4.55
N LEU A 275 14.03 26.03 5.35
CA LEU A 275 13.76 26.22 6.78
C LEU A 275 14.91 25.76 7.66
N TYR A 276 15.70 24.78 7.22
CA TYR A 276 16.69 24.08 8.02
C TYR A 276 18.04 23.99 7.31
N TRP A 277 18.46 25.06 6.61
CA TRP A 277 19.66 25.07 5.78
C TRP A 277 20.93 24.57 6.51
N ARG A 278 21.06 24.85 7.83
CA ARG A 278 22.20 24.38 8.65
C ARG A 278 22.24 22.85 8.73
N ALA A 279 21.09 22.19 8.75
CA ALA A 279 21.02 20.74 8.75
C ALA A 279 21.41 20.12 7.40
N CYS A 280 21.42 20.88 6.30
CA CYS A 280 21.87 20.44 4.99
C CYS A 280 23.39 20.50 4.82
N LEU A 281 24.09 21.24 5.67
CA LEU A 281 25.55 21.37 5.65
C LEU A 281 26.24 20.22 6.40
N PRO A 282 27.56 20.00 6.20
CA PRO A 282 28.34 19.09 7.05
C PRO A 282 28.15 19.45 8.52
N LEU A 283 27.84 18.45 9.34
CA LEU A 283 27.60 18.66 10.77
C LEU A 283 28.95 18.78 11.51
N HIS A 284 29.30 20.00 11.89
CA HIS A 284 30.45 20.33 12.74
C HIS A 284 29.91 20.60 14.16
N GLY A 285 30.33 19.85 15.17
CA GLY A 285 29.99 20.17 16.56
C GLY A 285 29.39 19.01 17.38
N ALA A 286 29.00 19.35 18.59
CA ALA A 286 28.67 18.45 19.67
C ALA A 286 27.20 17.96 19.61
N GLY A 287 26.87 17.08 18.67
CA GLY A 287 25.71 16.22 18.87
C GLY A 287 26.04 15.17 19.95
N GLU A 288 25.01 14.70 20.68
CA GLU A 288 25.20 13.55 21.56
C GLU A 288 25.67 12.34 20.73
N ASP A 289 26.54 11.52 21.30
CA ASP A 289 27.08 10.34 20.61
C ASP A 289 25.97 9.43 20.09
N GLU A 290 24.87 9.28 20.82
CA GLU A 290 23.74 8.46 20.43
C GLU A 290 22.96 9.03 19.24
N ASP A 291 22.84 10.35 19.09
CA ASP A 291 22.23 10.98 17.92
C ASP A 291 23.06 10.70 16.65
N ARG A 292 24.38 10.72 16.78
CA ARG A 292 25.31 10.36 15.68
C ARG A 292 25.28 8.89 15.34
N ASP A 293 25.15 8.02 16.34
CA ASP A 293 25.00 6.58 16.13
C ASP A 293 23.72 6.26 15.35
N TRP A 294 22.58 6.84 15.73
CA TRP A 294 21.33 6.67 14.97
C TRP A 294 21.41 7.29 13.58
N LEU A 295 22.02 8.45 13.44
CA LEU A 295 22.24 9.08 12.14
C LEU A 295 23.00 8.15 11.20
N ARG A 296 24.11 7.57 11.68
CA ARG A 296 24.94 6.61 10.94
C ARG A 296 24.17 5.37 10.54
N VAL A 297 23.36 4.80 11.44
CA VAL A 297 22.51 3.62 11.12
C VAL A 297 21.56 3.94 9.96
N LEU A 298 20.87 5.07 10.02
CA LEU A 298 19.92 5.47 8.99
C LEU A 298 20.60 5.80 7.66
N GLU A 299 21.77 6.44 7.68
CA GLU A 299 22.58 6.72 6.48
C GLU A 299 23.02 5.41 5.80
N ILE A 300 23.59 4.48 6.57
CA ILE A 300 24.01 3.18 6.03
C ILE A 300 22.79 2.42 5.48
N ALA A 301 21.66 2.41 6.19
CA ALA A 301 20.46 1.72 5.75
C ALA A 301 19.93 2.28 4.41
N MET A 302 19.87 3.61 4.26
CA MET A 302 19.41 4.25 3.03
C MET A 302 20.39 4.03 1.88
N ILE A 303 21.70 4.21 2.11
CA ILE A 303 22.74 4.02 1.08
C ILE A 303 22.77 2.55 0.61
N ALA A 304 22.81 1.61 1.56
CA ALA A 304 22.79 0.19 1.24
C ALA A 304 21.50 -0.22 0.50
N GLY A 305 20.36 0.35 0.90
CA GLY A 305 19.09 0.14 0.20
C GLY A 305 19.12 0.63 -1.24
N MET A 306 19.67 1.82 -1.48
CA MET A 306 19.88 2.34 -2.84
C MET A 306 20.82 1.46 -3.64
N LEU A 307 21.92 0.99 -3.05
CA LEU A 307 22.86 0.08 -3.72
C LEU A 307 22.19 -1.26 -4.06
N MET A 308 21.34 -1.81 -3.19
CA MET A 308 20.56 -3.02 -3.49
C MET A 308 19.58 -2.78 -4.65
N MET A 309 18.90 -1.64 -4.68
CA MET A 309 18.00 -1.29 -5.80
C MET A 309 18.79 -1.08 -7.10
N LEU A 310 19.94 -0.43 -7.03
CA LEU A 310 20.83 -0.26 -8.17
C LEU A 310 21.39 -1.61 -8.67
N ALA A 311 21.72 -2.54 -7.77
CA ALA A 311 22.10 -3.90 -8.11
C ALA A 311 20.98 -4.61 -8.92
N ALA A 312 19.71 -4.37 -8.60
CA ALA A 312 18.61 -4.92 -9.38
C ALA A 312 18.58 -4.37 -10.83
N VAL A 313 19.02 -3.14 -11.07
CA VAL A 313 19.18 -2.60 -12.44
C VAL A 313 20.21 -3.41 -13.21
N PHE A 314 21.36 -3.67 -12.63
CA PHE A 314 22.47 -4.34 -13.34
C PHE A 314 22.28 -5.86 -13.47
N PHE A 315 21.82 -6.53 -12.40
CA PHE A 315 21.78 -8.00 -12.37
C PHE A 315 20.42 -8.56 -12.82
N VAL A 316 19.34 -7.80 -12.66
CA VAL A 316 17.97 -8.25 -13.00
C VAL A 316 17.45 -7.53 -14.25
N GLY A 317 18.09 -6.42 -14.66
CA GLY A 317 17.65 -5.62 -15.80
C GLY A 317 16.37 -4.83 -15.52
N ALA A 318 16.23 -4.29 -14.31
CA ALA A 318 15.11 -3.43 -13.95
C ALA A 318 15.32 -2.03 -14.56
N GLU A 319 14.45 -1.63 -15.49
CA GLU A 319 14.57 -0.35 -16.21
C GLU A 319 13.53 0.69 -15.77
N SER A 320 12.49 0.29 -15.03
CA SER A 320 11.43 1.21 -14.61
C SER A 320 11.18 1.13 -13.11
N PHE A 321 11.21 2.29 -12.47
CA PHE A 321 10.93 2.46 -11.05
C PHE A 321 9.85 3.51 -10.82
N LYS A 322 9.00 3.28 -9.82
CA LYS A 322 7.97 4.24 -9.42
C LYS A 322 8.30 4.79 -8.04
N ALA A 323 8.04 6.08 -7.80
CA ALA A 323 8.28 6.72 -6.51
C ALA A 323 7.69 5.92 -5.33
N ARG A 324 6.51 5.32 -5.50
CA ARG A 324 5.87 4.45 -4.50
C ARG A 324 6.62 3.14 -4.21
N TRP A 325 7.67 2.81 -4.96
CA TRP A 325 8.52 1.65 -4.70
C TRP A 325 9.75 2.00 -3.86
N MET A 326 9.90 3.26 -3.46
CA MET A 326 11.04 3.72 -2.67
C MET A 326 10.81 3.67 -1.15
N HIS A 327 9.63 3.19 -0.67
CA HIS A 327 9.30 3.17 0.75
C HIS A 327 10.37 2.49 1.61
N GLN A 328 10.88 1.32 1.19
CA GLN A 328 11.87 0.54 1.95
C GLN A 328 13.25 1.21 2.01
N VAL A 329 13.53 2.17 1.15
CA VAL A 329 14.78 2.94 1.13
C VAL A 329 14.59 4.31 1.75
N ALA A 330 13.53 5.02 1.35
CA ALA A 330 13.35 6.43 1.66
C ALA A 330 12.53 6.71 2.94
N MET A 331 11.84 5.71 3.50
CA MET A 331 11.04 5.94 4.71
C MET A 331 11.86 6.43 5.92
N PRO A 332 13.12 6.01 6.15
CA PRO A 332 13.95 6.56 7.23
C PRO A 332 14.34 8.04 7.04
N PHE A 333 14.19 8.60 5.83
CA PHE A 333 14.69 9.93 5.45
C PHE A 333 14.23 11.05 6.38
N ALA A 334 12.97 11.09 6.80
CA ALA A 334 12.48 12.17 7.65
C ALA A 334 13.04 12.07 9.08
N ILE A 335 13.18 10.85 9.65
CA ILE A 335 13.86 10.67 10.95
C ILE A 335 15.32 11.10 10.85
N TRP A 336 16.02 10.66 9.81
CA TRP A 336 17.40 11.05 9.51
C TRP A 336 17.55 12.57 9.43
N PHE A 337 16.68 13.24 8.68
CA PHE A 337 16.76 14.68 8.51
C PHE A 337 16.51 15.43 9.81
N PHE A 338 15.50 15.04 10.60
CA PHE A 338 15.21 15.71 11.87
C PHE A 338 16.24 15.39 12.98
N LEU A 339 16.98 14.30 12.90
CA LEU A 339 18.19 14.09 13.69
C LEU A 339 19.26 15.13 13.33
N ARG A 340 19.47 15.39 12.04
CA ARG A 340 20.40 16.45 11.60
C ARG A 340 19.95 17.83 12.07
N VAL A 341 18.62 18.11 12.01
CA VAL A 341 18.05 19.37 12.55
C VAL A 341 18.32 19.50 14.05
N LYS A 342 18.20 18.41 14.82
CA LYS A 342 18.53 18.41 16.25
C LYS A 342 19.98 18.74 16.50
N ILE A 343 20.91 18.10 15.77
CA ILE A 343 22.36 18.31 15.92
C ILE A 343 22.78 19.72 15.46
N ALA A 344 22.26 20.19 14.32
CA ALA A 344 22.60 21.48 13.75
C ALA A 344 22.00 22.69 14.52
N GLY A 345 20.96 22.41 15.29
CA GLY A 345 20.12 23.43 15.92
C GLY A 345 19.21 24.14 14.91
N ALA A 346 18.00 24.43 15.32
CA ALA A 346 17.08 25.23 14.52
C ALA A 346 16.19 26.07 15.41
N THR A 347 15.61 27.15 14.85
CA THR A 347 14.77 28.08 15.59
C THR A 347 13.37 27.51 15.80
N GLU A 348 12.74 27.80 16.92
CA GLU A 348 11.31 27.49 17.16
C GLU A 348 10.40 28.04 16.05
N ARG A 349 10.79 29.19 15.44
CA ARG A 349 10.05 29.77 14.30
C ARG A 349 10.07 28.85 13.09
N ALA A 350 11.22 28.25 12.75
CA ALA A 350 11.32 27.31 11.64
C ALA A 350 10.44 26.07 11.88
N HIS A 351 10.43 25.52 13.10
CA HIS A 351 9.58 24.39 13.47
C HIS A 351 8.09 24.71 13.33
N LYS A 352 7.66 25.90 13.79
CA LYS A 352 6.26 26.36 13.67
C LYS A 352 5.85 26.54 12.21
N ILE A 353 6.72 27.15 11.38
CA ILE A 353 6.47 27.34 9.96
C ILE A 353 6.35 25.98 9.27
N PHE A 354 7.25 25.02 9.58
CA PHE A 354 7.16 23.69 9.00
C PHE A 354 5.87 22.95 9.41
N ALA A 355 5.47 23.02 10.68
CA ALA A 355 4.22 22.43 11.14
C ALA A 355 3.00 23.02 10.41
N LEU A 356 3.00 24.34 10.17
CA LEU A 356 1.96 25.02 9.40
C LEU A 356 1.94 24.55 7.94
N ILE A 357 3.11 24.44 7.30
CA ILE A 357 3.23 23.91 5.93
C ILE A 357 2.67 22.49 5.87
N ALA A 358 3.04 21.62 6.80
CA ALA A 358 2.54 20.25 6.83
C ALA A 358 1.00 20.19 6.99
N LEU A 359 0.43 21.07 7.82
CA LEU A 359 -1.02 21.22 7.96
C LEU A 359 -1.68 21.67 6.65
N VAL A 360 -1.09 22.65 5.97
CA VAL A 360 -1.58 23.14 4.67
C VAL A 360 -1.57 22.00 3.63
N PHE A 361 -0.47 21.21 3.57
CA PHE A 361 -0.41 20.05 2.68
C PHE A 361 -1.49 19.02 3.01
N ALA A 362 -1.72 18.72 4.29
CA ALA A 362 -2.78 17.81 4.72
C ALA A 362 -4.17 18.28 4.29
N ILE A 363 -4.45 19.58 4.45
CA ILE A 363 -5.72 20.18 4.02
C ILE A 363 -5.85 20.13 2.50
N ILE A 364 -4.80 20.51 1.76
CA ILE A 364 -4.80 20.46 0.29
C ILE A 364 -5.01 19.03 -0.20
N ALA A 365 -4.34 18.04 0.39
CA ALA A 365 -4.49 16.65 0.01
C ALA A 365 -5.93 16.15 0.19
N ALA A 366 -6.62 16.55 1.25
CA ALA A 366 -8.02 16.22 1.47
C ALA A 366 -8.96 16.99 0.51
N ALA A 367 -8.77 18.32 0.42
CA ALA A 367 -9.62 19.19 -0.38
C ALA A 367 -9.51 18.93 -1.89
N ALA A 368 -8.29 18.65 -2.40
CA ALA A 368 -8.04 18.40 -3.82
C ALA A 368 -8.73 17.13 -4.34
N ARG A 369 -9.09 16.19 -3.46
CA ARG A 369 -9.78 14.97 -3.87
C ARG A 369 -11.21 15.24 -4.38
N VAL A 370 -11.92 16.20 -3.81
CA VAL A 370 -13.30 16.51 -4.20
C VAL A 370 -13.38 16.99 -5.66
N PRO A 371 -12.71 18.09 -6.07
CA PRO A 371 -12.78 18.55 -7.45
C PRO A 371 -12.14 17.59 -8.46
N VAL A 372 -11.06 16.89 -8.07
CA VAL A 372 -10.48 15.82 -8.91
C VAL A 372 -11.53 14.76 -9.18
N TYR A 373 -12.30 14.39 -8.18
CA TYR A 373 -13.36 13.42 -8.31
C TYR A 373 -14.47 13.89 -9.24
N GLU A 374 -14.95 15.12 -9.05
CA GLU A 374 -16.02 15.72 -9.87
C GLU A 374 -15.61 15.94 -11.33
N THR A 375 -14.32 16.23 -11.58
CA THR A 375 -13.84 16.54 -12.94
C THR A 375 -13.28 15.33 -13.68
N SER A 376 -12.72 14.35 -12.99
CA SER A 376 -12.09 13.19 -13.62
C SER A 376 -13.05 12.34 -14.45
N GLY A 377 -14.30 12.23 -14.04
CA GLY A 377 -15.32 11.53 -14.81
C GLY A 377 -15.58 12.10 -16.21
N LYS A 378 -15.28 13.38 -16.45
CA LYS A 378 -15.41 14.04 -17.77
C LYS A 378 -14.31 13.62 -18.74
N HIS A 379 -13.12 13.31 -18.23
CA HIS A 379 -11.90 13.09 -19.02
C HIS A 379 -11.28 11.71 -18.81
N CYS A 380 -11.89 10.84 -18.02
CA CYS A 380 -11.37 9.52 -17.75
C CYS A 380 -11.33 8.67 -19.04
N ARG A 381 -10.20 8.02 -19.27
CA ARG A 381 -10.04 7.05 -20.37
C ARG A 381 -10.67 5.70 -20.04
N LYS A 382 -10.54 5.26 -18.80
CA LYS A 382 -11.18 4.08 -18.22
C LYS A 382 -11.93 4.54 -16.98
N CYS A 383 -13.23 4.72 -17.11
CA CYS A 383 -14.05 5.41 -16.10
C CYS A 383 -14.50 4.51 -14.94
N ARG A 384 -13.71 3.54 -14.53
CA ARG A 384 -14.01 2.47 -13.57
C ARG A 384 -14.56 2.97 -12.24
N GLU A 385 -13.94 4.01 -11.69
CA GLU A 385 -14.34 4.61 -10.40
C GLU A 385 -15.70 5.32 -10.47
N PHE A 386 -16.20 5.57 -11.70
CA PHE A 386 -17.42 6.31 -11.97
C PHE A 386 -18.54 5.44 -12.53
N TRP A 387 -18.31 4.14 -12.72
CA TRP A 387 -19.35 3.23 -13.19
C TRP A 387 -20.58 3.26 -12.27
N PRO A 388 -21.80 3.33 -12.81
CA PRO A 388 -23.04 3.32 -12.03
C PRO A 388 -23.38 1.89 -11.56
N MET A 389 -22.47 1.29 -10.79
CA MET A 389 -22.54 -0.14 -10.42
C MET A 389 -23.81 -0.51 -9.68
N LYS A 390 -24.33 0.39 -8.84
CA LYS A 390 -25.64 0.18 -8.19
C LYS A 390 -26.75 0.01 -9.21
N THR A 391 -26.80 0.90 -10.20
CA THR A 391 -27.82 0.86 -11.28
C THR A 391 -27.68 -0.42 -12.09
N TYR A 392 -26.47 -0.84 -12.44
CA TYR A 392 -26.25 -2.09 -13.15
C TYR A 392 -26.67 -3.31 -12.34
N ALA A 393 -26.34 -3.35 -11.05
CA ALA A 393 -26.80 -4.44 -10.18
C ALA A 393 -28.32 -4.53 -10.08
N GLU A 394 -29.02 -3.38 -10.01
CA GLU A 394 -30.49 -3.33 -10.03
C GLU A 394 -31.08 -3.81 -11.37
N GLN A 395 -30.44 -3.47 -12.50
CA GLN A 395 -30.88 -3.93 -13.82
C GLN A 395 -30.66 -5.44 -13.99
N LEU A 396 -29.53 -5.98 -13.51
CA LEU A 396 -29.24 -7.41 -13.53
C LEU A 396 -30.23 -8.21 -12.66
N ARG A 397 -30.62 -7.71 -11.49
CA ARG A 397 -31.67 -8.33 -10.66
C ARG A 397 -33.02 -8.35 -11.38
N ARG A 398 -33.39 -7.25 -12.07
CA ARG A 398 -34.62 -7.23 -12.91
C ARG A 398 -34.54 -8.20 -14.09
N ALA A 399 -33.35 -8.47 -14.60
CA ALA A 399 -33.12 -9.48 -15.64
C ALA A 399 -33.13 -10.91 -15.09
N GLY A 400 -33.36 -11.12 -13.79
CA GLY A 400 -33.49 -12.44 -13.15
C GLY A 400 -32.19 -12.98 -12.58
N PHE A 401 -31.17 -12.13 -12.34
CA PHE A 401 -29.94 -12.57 -11.68
C PHE A 401 -29.84 -12.02 -10.25
N ASP A 402 -29.99 -12.86 -9.25
CA ASP A 402 -29.80 -12.52 -7.84
C ASP A 402 -28.52 -13.13 -7.26
N HIS A 403 -28.21 -14.38 -7.61
CA HIS A 403 -27.00 -15.10 -7.19
C HIS A 403 -26.63 -16.16 -8.22
N GLY A 404 -25.41 -16.68 -8.14
CA GLY A 404 -24.91 -17.68 -9.09
C GLY A 404 -23.42 -17.48 -9.39
N THR A 405 -22.99 -17.82 -10.60
CA THR A 405 -21.61 -17.55 -11.03
C THR A 405 -21.57 -16.33 -11.97
N ILE A 406 -20.69 -15.36 -11.69
CA ILE A 406 -20.47 -14.19 -12.54
C ILE A 406 -19.09 -14.29 -13.19
N LEU A 407 -19.04 -14.21 -14.53
CA LEU A 407 -17.81 -14.06 -15.30
C LEU A 407 -17.68 -12.60 -15.79
N ALA A 408 -16.62 -11.92 -15.39
CA ALA A 408 -16.26 -10.62 -15.94
C ALA A 408 -14.82 -10.65 -16.49
N PRO A 409 -14.58 -10.14 -17.73
CA PRO A 409 -13.27 -10.21 -18.38
C PRO A 409 -12.15 -9.53 -17.60
N GLN A 410 -12.45 -8.45 -16.90
CA GLN A 410 -11.46 -7.67 -16.13
C GLN A 410 -11.76 -7.75 -14.63
N TYR A 411 -10.70 -7.85 -13.83
CA TYR A 411 -10.81 -7.99 -12.37
C TYR A 411 -11.41 -6.74 -11.67
N ASP A 412 -11.26 -5.57 -12.25
CA ASP A 412 -11.85 -4.34 -11.72
C ASP A 412 -13.38 -4.33 -11.83
N LEU A 413 -13.93 -4.83 -12.94
CA LEU A 413 -15.37 -5.04 -13.10
C LEU A 413 -15.84 -6.20 -12.21
N ALA A 414 -15.10 -7.30 -12.23
CA ALA A 414 -15.41 -8.50 -11.43
C ALA A 414 -15.50 -8.17 -9.92
N GLY A 415 -14.51 -7.45 -9.38
CA GLY A 415 -14.51 -7.07 -7.96
C GLY A 415 -15.63 -6.08 -7.58
N ASN A 416 -15.95 -5.13 -8.45
CA ASN A 416 -17.11 -4.26 -8.23
C ASN A 416 -18.44 -5.04 -8.30
N LEU A 417 -18.57 -6.01 -9.20
CA LEU A 417 -19.75 -6.88 -9.25
C LEU A 417 -19.86 -7.76 -8.01
N HIS A 418 -18.73 -8.31 -7.53
CA HIS A 418 -18.71 -9.12 -6.32
C HIS A 418 -19.28 -8.36 -5.11
N TYR A 419 -18.96 -7.09 -4.95
CA TYR A 419 -19.55 -6.28 -3.89
C TYR A 419 -21.09 -6.21 -3.95
N TRP A 420 -21.68 -6.17 -5.14
CA TRP A 420 -23.13 -6.08 -5.30
C TRP A 420 -23.83 -7.44 -5.27
N PHE A 421 -23.08 -8.54 -5.39
CA PHE A 421 -23.53 -9.92 -5.42
C PHE A 421 -22.60 -10.81 -4.58
N PHE A 422 -22.52 -10.53 -3.28
CA PHE A 422 -21.60 -11.25 -2.37
C PHE A 422 -21.89 -12.76 -2.28
N ASP A 423 -23.15 -13.17 -2.41
CA ASP A 423 -23.55 -14.58 -2.42
C ASP A 423 -23.22 -15.29 -3.74
N SER A 424 -22.62 -14.58 -4.69
CA SER A 424 -22.22 -15.12 -5.99
C SER A 424 -20.73 -15.42 -6.03
N ARG A 425 -20.38 -16.48 -6.74
CA ARG A 425 -18.99 -16.74 -7.14
C ARG A 425 -18.63 -15.84 -8.31
N VAL A 426 -17.66 -14.97 -8.16
CA VAL A 426 -17.22 -14.07 -9.24
C VAL A 426 -15.84 -14.47 -9.72
N VAL A 427 -15.71 -14.70 -11.02
CA VAL A 427 -14.49 -15.19 -11.68
C VAL A 427 -14.04 -14.26 -12.80
N THR A 428 -12.75 -14.28 -13.08
CA THR A 428 -12.14 -13.49 -14.15
C THR A 428 -10.93 -14.21 -14.76
N PRO A 429 -10.72 -14.16 -16.10
CA PRO A 429 -9.53 -14.70 -16.73
C PRO A 429 -8.25 -13.96 -16.37
N ASP A 430 -8.31 -12.74 -15.81
CA ASP A 430 -7.13 -12.00 -15.34
C ASP A 430 -6.31 -12.75 -14.27
N PHE A 431 -6.92 -13.71 -13.58
CA PHE A 431 -6.28 -14.54 -12.56
C PHE A 431 -6.40 -16.04 -12.83
N PRO A 432 -5.84 -16.54 -13.93
CA PRO A 432 -6.07 -17.91 -14.40
C PRO A 432 -5.55 -19.01 -13.46
N ARG A 433 -4.66 -18.67 -12.52
CA ARG A 433 -4.10 -19.61 -11.52
C ARG A 433 -4.74 -19.47 -10.14
N PHE A 434 -5.68 -18.57 -9.98
CA PHE A 434 -6.40 -18.39 -8.72
C PHE A 434 -7.61 -19.31 -8.68
N THR A 435 -7.73 -20.10 -7.62
CA THR A 435 -8.92 -20.90 -7.36
C THR A 435 -9.96 -20.02 -6.68
N PHE A 436 -10.91 -19.52 -7.45
CA PHE A 436 -12.09 -18.85 -6.90
C PHE A 436 -12.89 -19.83 -6.03
N GLY A 437 -13.73 -19.31 -5.14
CA GLY A 437 -14.56 -20.12 -4.25
C GLY A 437 -15.32 -21.25 -4.97
N PRO A 438 -15.95 -22.18 -4.22
CA PRO A 438 -16.67 -23.28 -4.82
C PRO A 438 -17.79 -22.79 -5.74
N PRO A 439 -18.23 -23.60 -6.72
CA PRO A 439 -19.39 -23.27 -7.53
C PRO A 439 -20.61 -22.97 -6.67
N VAL A 440 -21.36 -21.95 -7.05
CA VAL A 440 -22.62 -21.55 -6.40
C VAL A 440 -23.77 -21.97 -7.30
N SER A 441 -24.82 -22.52 -6.71
CA SER A 441 -26.07 -22.85 -7.44
C SER A 441 -26.68 -21.57 -8.02
N GLY A 442 -27.27 -21.66 -9.19
CA GLY A 442 -27.92 -20.56 -9.88
C GLY A 442 -27.44 -20.37 -11.30
N PRO A 443 -27.93 -19.33 -11.99
CA PRO A 443 -27.57 -19.01 -13.36
C PRO A 443 -26.13 -18.53 -13.48
N CYS A 444 -25.60 -18.57 -14.70
CA CYS A 444 -24.29 -18.05 -15.02
C CYS A 444 -24.44 -16.71 -15.77
N LEU A 445 -23.92 -15.65 -15.18
CA LEU A 445 -23.96 -14.30 -15.71
C LEU A 445 -22.59 -13.91 -16.28
N ILE A 446 -22.55 -13.48 -17.53
CA ILE A 446 -21.36 -12.92 -18.17
C ILE A 446 -21.58 -11.41 -18.34
N VAL A 447 -20.67 -10.54 -17.87
CA VAL A 447 -20.78 -9.08 -17.96
C VAL A 447 -19.49 -8.48 -18.48
N TRP A 448 -19.58 -7.56 -19.45
CA TRP A 448 -18.41 -6.83 -19.97
C TRP A 448 -18.75 -5.41 -20.40
N GLU A 449 -17.75 -4.51 -20.41
CA GLU A 449 -17.90 -3.09 -20.74
C GLU A 449 -17.81 -2.81 -22.24
N GLY A 450 -18.58 -1.85 -22.72
CA GLY A 450 -18.47 -1.21 -24.04
C GLY A 450 -19.28 -1.89 -25.15
N ASP A 451 -19.11 -1.39 -26.38
CA ASP A 451 -19.89 -1.81 -27.57
C ASP A 451 -19.26 -3.01 -28.31
N LYS A 452 -18.13 -3.53 -27.82
CA LYS A 452 -17.42 -4.65 -28.44
C LYS A 452 -18.08 -5.99 -28.05
N PRO A 453 -17.97 -7.01 -28.91
CA PRO A 453 -18.37 -8.37 -28.54
C PRO A 453 -17.59 -8.86 -27.32
N LEU A 454 -18.11 -9.92 -26.68
CA LEU A 454 -17.41 -10.59 -25.57
C LEU A 454 -15.97 -10.91 -25.97
N PRO A 455 -14.95 -10.50 -25.19
CA PRO A 455 -13.55 -10.81 -25.48
C PRO A 455 -13.30 -12.32 -25.60
N ASP A 456 -12.42 -12.69 -26.53
CA ASP A 456 -12.13 -14.11 -26.80
C ASP A 456 -11.58 -14.83 -25.56
N GLU A 457 -10.71 -14.17 -24.78
CA GLU A 457 -10.19 -14.71 -23.50
C GLU A 457 -11.30 -15.09 -22.52
N ALA A 458 -12.35 -14.28 -22.41
CA ALA A 458 -13.49 -14.58 -21.55
C ALA A 458 -14.38 -15.69 -22.14
N ARG A 459 -14.48 -15.75 -23.46
CA ARG A 459 -15.20 -16.83 -24.16
C ARG A 459 -14.50 -18.19 -23.96
N ASP A 460 -13.17 -18.19 -24.11
CA ASP A 460 -12.36 -19.39 -23.92
C ASP A 460 -12.36 -19.82 -22.45
N TYR A 461 -12.28 -18.89 -21.52
CA TYR A 461 -12.38 -19.16 -20.08
C TYR A 461 -13.75 -19.75 -19.72
N LEU A 462 -14.84 -19.19 -20.25
CA LEU A 462 -16.19 -19.70 -20.06
C LEU A 462 -16.30 -21.16 -20.52
N LYS A 463 -15.78 -21.46 -21.71
CA LYS A 463 -15.88 -22.81 -22.32
C LYS A 463 -14.97 -23.81 -21.61
N ASN A 464 -13.72 -23.46 -21.39
CA ASN A 464 -12.68 -24.41 -20.97
C ASN A 464 -12.63 -24.59 -19.45
N GLU A 465 -12.83 -23.50 -18.68
CA GLU A 465 -12.71 -23.53 -17.22
C GLU A 465 -14.08 -23.68 -16.51
N LEU A 466 -15.12 -23.07 -17.07
CA LEU A 466 -16.46 -23.10 -16.46
C LEU A 466 -17.41 -24.09 -17.12
N GLY A 467 -17.07 -24.65 -18.28
CA GLY A 467 -17.92 -25.58 -19.02
C GLY A 467 -19.17 -24.93 -19.63
N GLY A 468 -19.22 -23.59 -19.69
CA GLY A 468 -20.38 -22.86 -20.18
C GLY A 468 -20.48 -22.81 -21.68
N ASP A 469 -21.72 -22.81 -22.19
CA ASP A 469 -22.03 -22.78 -23.61
C ASP A 469 -22.95 -21.59 -23.95
N LEU A 470 -22.40 -20.64 -24.72
CA LEU A 470 -23.12 -19.43 -25.14
C LEU A 470 -24.36 -19.71 -26.05
N SER A 471 -24.45 -20.90 -26.65
CA SER A 471 -25.64 -21.27 -27.45
C SER A 471 -26.88 -21.46 -26.58
N LYS A 472 -26.68 -21.76 -25.28
CA LYS A 472 -27.74 -21.98 -24.29
C LYS A 472 -28.22 -20.70 -23.60
N ALA A 473 -27.81 -19.50 -24.09
CA ALA A 473 -28.19 -18.25 -23.48
C ALA A 473 -29.72 -18.09 -23.38
N VAL A 474 -30.21 -17.85 -22.17
CA VAL A 474 -31.63 -17.58 -21.88
C VAL A 474 -31.97 -16.15 -22.19
N MET A 475 -31.01 -15.24 -21.94
CA MET A 475 -31.15 -13.81 -22.17
C MET A 475 -29.81 -13.18 -22.59
N ARG A 476 -29.93 -12.20 -23.49
CA ARG A 476 -28.82 -11.31 -23.87
C ARG A 476 -29.34 -9.88 -23.85
N GLY A 477 -28.55 -8.97 -23.34
CA GLY A 477 -28.97 -7.57 -23.30
C GLY A 477 -27.79 -6.66 -23.05
N ASP A 478 -28.10 -5.38 -23.08
CA ASP A 478 -27.21 -4.29 -22.70
C ASP A 478 -27.85 -3.45 -21.60
N MET A 479 -27.00 -2.79 -20.86
CA MET A 479 -27.35 -1.90 -19.77
C MET A 479 -26.69 -0.54 -20.04
N GLU A 480 -27.49 0.51 -20.05
CA GLU A 480 -26.99 1.87 -20.19
C GLU A 480 -27.30 2.67 -18.94
N ALA A 481 -26.32 3.39 -18.46
CA ALA A 481 -26.50 4.37 -17.40
C ALA A 481 -25.42 5.46 -17.48
N THR A 482 -25.72 6.62 -16.90
CA THR A 482 -24.74 7.70 -16.82
C THR A 482 -23.69 7.39 -15.74
N LEU A 483 -22.42 7.65 -16.05
CA LEU A 483 -21.36 7.60 -15.06
C LEU A 483 -21.72 8.53 -13.88
N TYR A 484 -21.30 8.14 -12.67
CA TYR A 484 -21.36 9.05 -11.53
C TYR A 484 -20.61 10.35 -11.87
N THR A 485 -21.08 11.48 -11.39
CA THR A 485 -20.47 12.80 -11.57
C THR A 485 -20.46 13.38 -13.00
N THR A 486 -20.97 12.66 -14.01
CA THR A 486 -21.02 13.15 -15.41
C THR A 486 -22.32 12.80 -16.11
N LYS A 487 -22.59 13.45 -17.26
CA LYS A 487 -23.68 13.06 -18.17
C LYS A 487 -23.25 12.05 -19.23
N ARG A 488 -22.02 11.53 -19.15
CA ARG A 488 -21.49 10.56 -20.12
C ARG A 488 -22.14 9.20 -19.90
N LEU A 489 -22.74 8.67 -20.95
CA LEU A 489 -23.29 7.32 -20.95
C LEU A 489 -22.15 6.29 -20.90
N ASN A 490 -22.36 5.25 -20.11
CA ASN A 490 -21.56 4.03 -20.11
C ASN A 490 -22.47 2.87 -20.42
N ARG A 491 -21.98 1.92 -21.21
CA ARG A 491 -22.69 0.72 -21.60
C ARG A 491 -21.97 -0.53 -21.09
N MET A 492 -22.74 -1.45 -20.55
CA MET A 492 -22.30 -2.81 -20.24
C MET A 492 -23.22 -3.80 -20.91
N ASN A 493 -22.65 -4.89 -21.40
CA ASN A 493 -23.41 -5.98 -21.98
C ASN A 493 -23.45 -7.14 -20.99
N TYR A 494 -24.50 -7.96 -21.12
CA TYR A 494 -24.61 -9.19 -20.33
C TYR A 494 -25.21 -10.34 -21.14
N ILE A 495 -24.83 -11.54 -20.74
CA ILE A 495 -25.42 -12.80 -21.18
C ILE A 495 -25.77 -13.60 -19.93
N LEU A 496 -27.00 -14.11 -19.88
CA LEU A 496 -27.48 -14.97 -18.83
C LEU A 496 -27.64 -16.39 -19.38
N LEU A 497 -26.96 -17.35 -18.77
CA LEU A 497 -27.10 -18.76 -19.05
C LEU A 497 -27.95 -19.43 -17.95
N PRO A 498 -28.63 -20.56 -18.23
CA PRO A 498 -29.46 -21.23 -17.23
C PRO A 498 -28.66 -21.76 -16.05
N ASP A 499 -29.38 -22.16 -15.00
CA ASP A 499 -28.80 -22.74 -13.79
C ASP A 499 -27.89 -23.94 -14.13
N GLY A 500 -26.75 -24.00 -13.38
CA GLY A 500 -25.78 -25.07 -13.56
C GLY A 500 -24.94 -25.00 -14.84
N SER A 501 -25.02 -23.91 -15.60
CA SER A 501 -24.24 -23.74 -16.84
C SER A 501 -22.77 -23.43 -16.58
N CYS A 502 -22.40 -22.96 -15.38
CA CYS A 502 -21.02 -22.68 -14.97
C CYS A 502 -20.69 -23.51 -13.71
N LYS A 503 -19.67 -24.35 -13.82
CA LYS A 503 -19.20 -25.25 -12.74
C LYS A 503 -18.02 -24.65 -11.98
#